data_93778da7b2c7447abbe0810823c66cd2
#
_entry.id   93778da7b2c7447abbe0810823c66cd2
#
_cell.length_a   1.000
_cell.length_b   1.000
_cell.length_c   1.000
_cell.angle_alpha   90.00
_cell.angle_beta   90.00
_cell.angle_gamma   90.00
#
_symmetry.space_group_name_H-M   'P 1'
#
loop_
_entity.id
_entity.type
_entity.pdbx_description
1 polymer ?
#
loop_
_entity_poly.entity_id
_entity_poly.type
_entity_poly.pdbx_seq_one_letter_code
_entity_poly.pdbx_strand_id
1 'polypeptide(L)'
;ALKRLSDYFSVALMADEAVLGPQNAFELAAGHYADVFAVKINQAGGLRNAALVGQMAALAGIGLYGGTMLEGAIGTLASAHVFSTYPELAFGTELFGPLLLTEEIMAEPLPYRDFMLHLPQKPGLGIEVDKEKVYRLSKT
;
A
#
# COMPACT_ATOMS: atom_id res chain seq x y z
N ALA A 1 3.29 -4.27 23.24
CA ALA A 1 3.56 -5.64 22.74
C ALA A 1 4.72 -5.63 21.74
N LEU A 2 4.66 -4.85 20.64
CA LEU A 2 5.71 -4.82 19.59
C LEU A 2 7.12 -4.55 20.14
N LYS A 3 7.29 -3.52 20.98
CA LYS A 3 8.59 -3.18 21.60
C LYS A 3 9.23 -4.39 22.32
N ARG A 4 8.44 -5.14 23.07
CA ARG A 4 8.94 -6.32 23.78
C ARG A 4 9.39 -7.44 22.84
N LEU A 5 8.71 -7.58 21.68
CA LEU A 5 9.08 -8.56 20.66
C LEU A 5 10.36 -8.12 19.94
N SER A 6 10.47 -6.83 19.59
CA SER A 6 11.66 -6.26 18.97
C SER A 6 12.91 -6.44 19.86
N ASP A 7 12.77 -6.24 21.15
CA ASP A 7 13.87 -6.44 22.11
C ASP A 7 14.25 -7.93 22.32
N TYR A 8 13.34 -8.85 22.00
CA TYR A 8 13.50 -10.28 22.29
C TYR A 8 13.94 -11.12 21.08
N PHE A 9 13.51 -10.75 19.87
CA PHE A 9 13.82 -11.51 18.67
C PHE A 9 14.80 -10.77 17.76
N SER A 10 15.68 -11.53 17.09
CA SER A 10 16.64 -11.02 16.11
C SER A 10 16.09 -10.96 14.68
N VAL A 11 14.82 -11.35 14.48
CA VAL A 11 14.15 -11.25 13.17
C VAL A 11 13.49 -9.88 13.02
N ALA A 12 13.45 -9.36 11.79
CA ALA A 12 12.78 -8.11 11.52
C ALA A 12 11.27 -8.21 11.84
N LEU A 13 10.77 -7.27 12.63
CA LEU A 13 9.35 -7.18 12.99
C LEU A 13 8.65 -6.14 12.12
N MET A 14 7.59 -6.56 11.45
CA MET A 14 6.76 -5.68 10.66
C MET A 14 5.53 -5.24 11.44
N ALA A 15 5.34 -3.94 11.57
CA ALA A 15 4.09 -3.35 12.04
C ALA A 15 3.14 -3.22 10.84
N ASP A 16 2.00 -3.91 10.90
CA ASP A 16 0.96 -3.90 9.89
C ASP A 16 -0.25 -3.09 10.37
N GLU A 17 -1.26 -3.71 10.96
CA GLU A 17 -2.46 -3.00 11.45
C GLU A 17 -2.18 -1.97 12.55
N ALA A 18 -0.96 -2.00 13.10
CA ALA A 18 -0.53 -0.98 14.05
C ALA A 18 -0.16 0.36 13.38
N VAL A 19 -0.01 0.43 12.06
CA VAL A 19 0.36 1.66 11.33
C VAL A 19 -0.91 2.40 10.87
N LEU A 20 -1.50 3.20 11.76
CA LEU A 20 -2.76 3.91 11.55
C LEU A 20 -2.54 5.41 11.29
N GLY A 21 -1.94 5.74 10.16
CA GLY A 21 -1.69 7.12 9.77
C GLY A 21 -0.42 7.75 10.34
N PRO A 22 -0.14 9.02 9.98
CA PRO A 22 1.16 9.64 10.25
C PRO A 22 1.51 9.80 11.72
N GLN A 23 0.55 10.20 12.57
CA GLN A 23 0.83 10.40 13.99
C GLN A 23 1.24 9.10 14.68
N ASN A 24 0.47 8.04 14.42
CA ASN A 24 0.76 6.73 14.99
C ASN A 24 2.08 6.16 14.41
N ALA A 25 2.35 6.32 13.12
CA ALA A 25 3.60 5.94 12.51
C ALA A 25 4.80 6.67 13.14
N PHE A 26 4.65 7.96 13.47
CA PHE A 26 5.67 8.73 14.19
C PHE A 26 5.94 8.15 15.58
N GLU A 27 4.91 7.81 16.33
CA GLU A 27 5.04 7.21 17.67
C GLU A 27 5.75 5.85 17.61
N LEU A 28 5.38 5.01 16.64
CA LEU A 28 6.02 3.71 16.41
C LEU A 28 7.50 3.87 16.03
N ALA A 29 7.82 4.83 15.17
CA ALA A 29 9.17 5.12 14.75
C ALA A 29 10.03 5.68 15.89
N ALA A 30 9.53 6.69 16.61
CA ALA A 30 10.22 7.30 17.75
C ALA A 30 10.52 6.29 18.89
N GLY A 31 9.64 5.31 19.06
CA GLY A 31 9.81 4.26 20.06
C GLY A 31 10.61 3.05 19.59
N HIS A 32 11.03 3.01 18.32
CA HIS A 32 11.66 1.82 17.70
C HIS A 32 10.86 0.54 17.97
N TYR A 33 9.53 0.58 17.68
CA TYR A 33 8.63 -0.52 18.00
C TYR A 33 8.54 -1.57 16.89
N ALA A 34 9.04 -1.28 15.72
CA ALA A 34 9.12 -2.21 14.59
C ALA A 34 10.27 -1.84 13.67
N ASP A 35 10.75 -2.82 12.90
CA ASP A 35 11.82 -2.67 11.92
C ASP A 35 11.28 -2.34 10.53
N VAL A 36 10.01 -2.66 10.27
CA VAL A 36 9.33 -2.49 8.98
C VAL A 36 7.92 -1.97 9.20
N PHE A 37 7.46 -1.07 8.33
CA PHE A 37 6.06 -0.66 8.24
C PHE A 37 5.40 -1.22 6.99
N ALA A 38 4.29 -1.95 7.16
CA ALA A 38 3.36 -2.25 6.07
C ALA A 38 2.44 -1.04 5.87
N VAL A 39 2.66 -0.30 4.79
CA VAL A 39 1.88 0.91 4.51
C VAL A 39 0.70 0.57 3.61
N LYS A 40 -0.51 0.93 4.07
CA LYS A 40 -1.76 0.77 3.32
C LYS A 40 -2.46 2.13 3.22
N ILE A 41 -2.86 2.54 2.02
CA ILE A 41 -3.41 3.90 1.81
C ILE A 41 -4.69 4.19 2.60
N ASN A 42 -5.54 3.19 2.79
CA ASN A 42 -6.76 3.31 3.58
C ASN A 42 -6.49 3.42 5.08
N GLN A 43 -5.61 2.61 5.64
CA GLN A 43 -5.17 2.72 7.04
C GLN A 43 -4.44 4.03 7.32
N ALA A 44 -3.65 4.49 6.37
CA ALA A 44 -2.97 5.78 6.48
C ALA A 44 -3.94 6.98 6.43
N GLY A 45 -5.18 6.79 5.95
CA GLY A 45 -6.15 7.85 5.77
C GLY A 45 -5.97 8.63 4.47
N GLY A 46 -5.52 7.95 3.41
CA GLY A 46 -5.41 8.46 2.05
C GLY A 46 -3.97 8.63 1.54
N LEU A 47 -3.86 9.01 0.26
CA LEU A 47 -2.59 9.04 -0.48
C LEU A 47 -1.52 9.94 0.16
N ARG A 48 -1.92 11.16 0.56
CA ARG A 48 -1.01 12.12 1.17
C ARG A 48 -0.44 11.60 2.49
N ASN A 49 -1.28 11.03 3.32
CA ASN A 49 -0.87 10.47 4.60
C ASN A 49 0.03 9.25 4.41
N ALA A 50 -0.30 8.37 3.46
CA ALA A 50 0.55 7.22 3.14
C ALA A 50 1.94 7.67 2.66
N ALA A 51 2.02 8.68 1.77
CA ALA A 51 3.30 9.26 1.36
C ALA A 51 4.09 9.81 2.55
N LEU A 52 3.42 10.48 3.49
CA LEU A 52 4.05 11.02 4.70
C LEU A 52 4.55 9.90 5.63
N VAL A 53 3.78 8.84 5.80
CA VAL A 53 4.21 7.65 6.58
C VAL A 53 5.48 7.04 5.98
N GLY A 54 5.55 6.87 4.66
CA GLY A 54 6.73 6.36 3.99
C GLY A 54 7.97 7.25 4.16
N GLN A 55 7.78 8.57 4.07
CA GLN A 55 8.87 9.54 4.32
C GLN A 55 9.38 9.47 5.76
N MET A 56 8.49 9.39 6.74
CA MET A 56 8.88 9.26 8.15
C MET A 56 9.61 7.95 8.41
N ALA A 57 9.14 6.85 7.86
CA ALA A 57 9.81 5.56 7.97
C ALA A 57 11.24 5.61 7.40
N ALA A 58 11.40 6.19 6.20
CA ALA A 58 12.71 6.36 5.57
C ALA A 58 13.66 7.21 6.42
N LEU A 59 13.17 8.32 6.99
CA LEU A 59 13.98 9.18 7.88
C LEU A 59 14.36 8.49 9.19
N ALA A 60 13.51 7.59 9.67
CA ALA A 60 13.76 6.82 10.90
C ALA A 60 14.59 5.53 10.66
N GLY A 61 14.96 5.23 9.43
CA GLY A 61 15.67 3.99 9.09
C GLY A 61 14.79 2.73 9.19
N ILE A 62 13.48 2.88 9.09
CA ILE A 62 12.50 1.78 9.14
C ILE A 62 12.23 1.32 7.70
N GLY A 63 12.30 0.00 7.47
CA GLY A 63 12.01 -0.61 6.19
C GLY A 63 10.54 -0.42 5.77
N LEU A 64 10.28 -0.44 4.48
CA LEU A 64 8.93 -0.28 3.93
C LEU A 64 8.48 -1.53 3.18
N TYR A 65 7.21 -1.86 3.38
CA TYR A 65 6.46 -2.85 2.65
C TYR A 65 5.15 -2.22 2.13
N GLY A 66 4.86 -2.40 0.87
CA GLY A 66 3.61 -1.91 0.27
C GLY A 66 2.47 -2.89 0.52
N GLY A 67 1.71 -2.66 1.59
CA GLY A 67 0.57 -3.48 1.97
C GLY A 67 -0.69 -3.21 1.15
N THR A 68 -1.69 -4.09 1.29
CA THR A 68 -3.01 -3.96 0.67
C THR A 68 -4.13 -4.34 1.65
N MET A 69 -5.35 -3.91 1.34
CA MET A 69 -6.59 -4.43 1.92
C MET A 69 -7.40 -5.20 0.86
N LEU A 70 -6.71 -5.76 -0.12
CA LEU A 70 -7.26 -6.47 -1.26
C LEU A 70 -8.17 -5.58 -2.13
N GLU A 71 -7.78 -4.32 -2.29
CA GLU A 71 -8.51 -3.34 -3.10
C GLU A 71 -8.59 -3.78 -4.57
N GLY A 72 -9.68 -3.39 -5.24
CA GLY A 72 -9.79 -3.47 -6.69
C GLY A 72 -8.81 -2.51 -7.39
N ALA A 73 -8.89 -2.44 -8.72
CA ALA A 73 -7.93 -1.75 -9.57
C ALA A 73 -7.66 -0.29 -9.19
N ILE A 74 -8.68 0.47 -8.81
CA ILE A 74 -8.54 1.89 -8.43
C ILE A 74 -7.65 2.03 -7.20
N GLY A 75 -7.95 1.31 -6.13
CA GLY A 75 -7.18 1.36 -4.88
C GLY A 75 -5.77 0.80 -5.05
N THR A 76 -5.63 -0.28 -5.80
CA THR A 76 -4.33 -0.90 -6.11
C THR A 76 -3.41 0.05 -6.86
N LEU A 77 -3.90 0.74 -7.91
CA LEU A 77 -3.09 1.73 -8.63
C LEU A 77 -2.81 2.97 -7.80
N ALA A 78 -3.77 3.42 -7.01
CA ALA A 78 -3.53 4.51 -6.07
C ALA A 78 -2.39 4.18 -5.10
N SER A 79 -2.38 2.97 -4.55
CA SER A 79 -1.28 2.45 -3.72
C SER A 79 0.04 2.39 -4.49
N ALA A 80 0.04 1.82 -5.69
CA ALA A 80 1.23 1.70 -6.52
C ALA A 80 1.86 3.06 -6.86
N HIS A 81 1.05 4.09 -7.17
CA HIS A 81 1.55 5.44 -7.40
C HIS A 81 2.21 6.03 -6.16
N VAL A 82 1.65 5.85 -4.97
CA VAL A 82 2.29 6.31 -3.73
C VAL A 82 3.57 5.54 -3.46
N PHE A 83 3.53 4.23 -3.56
CA PHE A 83 4.70 3.37 -3.28
C PHE A 83 5.86 3.63 -4.22
N SER A 84 5.59 4.02 -5.49
CA SER A 84 6.64 4.43 -6.43
C SER A 84 7.37 5.71 -6.04
N THR A 85 6.84 6.48 -5.09
CA THR A 85 7.51 7.68 -4.56
C THR A 85 8.43 7.40 -3.37
N TYR A 86 8.40 6.19 -2.83
CA TYR A 86 9.26 5.83 -1.71
C TYR A 86 10.70 5.61 -2.19
N PRO A 87 11.69 5.98 -1.37
CA PRO A 87 13.09 5.80 -1.74
C PRO A 87 13.44 4.33 -1.99
N GLU A 88 12.84 3.45 -1.19
CA GLU A 88 13.04 2.00 -1.28
C GLU A 88 11.83 1.27 -0.70
N LEU A 89 11.49 0.12 -1.29
CA LEU A 89 10.55 -0.87 -0.78
C LEU A 89 11.31 -2.18 -0.54
N ALA A 90 12.19 -2.17 0.45
CA ALA A 90 13.11 -3.28 0.73
C ALA A 90 12.40 -4.63 0.92
N PHE A 91 11.14 -4.61 1.36
CA PHE A 91 10.33 -5.81 1.60
C PHE A 91 9.28 -6.06 0.50
N GLY A 92 9.29 -5.28 -0.59
CA GLY A 92 8.38 -5.45 -1.73
C GLY A 92 6.96 -4.97 -1.49
N THR A 93 6.02 -5.52 -2.27
CA THR A 93 4.58 -5.18 -2.23
C THR A 93 3.70 -6.41 -2.42
N GLU A 94 2.43 -6.28 -2.06
CA GLU A 94 1.38 -7.30 -2.27
C GLU A 94 0.19 -6.77 -3.09
N LEU A 95 0.44 -6.02 -4.14
CA LEU A 95 -0.57 -5.35 -4.98
C LEU A 95 -1.31 -6.31 -5.92
N PHE A 96 -1.93 -7.36 -5.39
CA PHE A 96 -2.59 -8.42 -6.17
C PHE A 96 -4.12 -8.46 -6.03
N GLY A 97 -4.73 -7.55 -5.28
CA GLY A 97 -6.18 -7.52 -5.05
C GLY A 97 -7.02 -7.70 -6.32
N PRO A 98 -6.75 -6.98 -7.42
CA PRO A 98 -7.49 -7.14 -8.68
C PRO A 98 -7.43 -8.55 -9.28
N LEU A 99 -6.37 -9.31 -9.02
CA LEU A 99 -6.22 -10.68 -9.53
C LEU A 99 -7.10 -11.71 -8.78
N LEU A 100 -7.71 -11.32 -7.66
CA LEU A 100 -8.63 -12.14 -6.89
C LEU A 100 -10.08 -11.97 -7.36
N LEU A 101 -10.37 -10.93 -8.14
CA LEU A 101 -11.72 -10.63 -8.60
C LEU A 101 -12.02 -11.36 -9.90
N THR A 102 -13.23 -11.89 -10.02
CA THR A 102 -13.71 -12.49 -11.26
C THR A 102 -14.02 -11.45 -12.32
N GLU A 103 -14.31 -10.23 -11.91
CA GLU A 103 -14.59 -9.09 -12.78
C GLU A 103 -14.16 -7.78 -12.10
N GLU A 104 -13.59 -6.86 -12.89
CA GLU A 104 -13.17 -5.53 -12.49
C GLU A 104 -13.92 -4.45 -13.26
N ILE A 105 -14.12 -3.30 -12.62
CA ILE A 105 -14.85 -2.14 -13.19
C ILE A 105 -14.04 -1.35 -14.22
N MET A 106 -12.89 -1.83 -14.61
CA MET A 106 -12.00 -1.14 -15.55
C MET A 106 -12.36 -1.46 -16.99
N ALA A 107 -12.12 -0.50 -17.90
CA ALA A 107 -12.25 -0.71 -19.34
C ALA A 107 -11.19 -1.71 -19.85
N GLU A 108 -9.97 -1.59 -19.34
CA GLU A 108 -8.85 -2.48 -19.68
C GLU A 108 -8.27 -3.12 -18.41
N PRO A 109 -7.76 -4.36 -18.49
CA PRO A 109 -7.08 -5.00 -17.37
C PRO A 109 -5.85 -4.21 -16.92
N LEU A 110 -5.50 -4.33 -15.63
CA LEU A 110 -4.25 -3.76 -15.14
C LEU A 110 -3.03 -4.44 -15.75
N PRO A 111 -1.97 -3.67 -16.01
CA PRO A 111 -0.79 -4.17 -16.71
C PRO A 111 0.15 -4.97 -15.79
N TYR A 112 -0.31 -6.14 -15.34
CA TYR A 112 0.55 -7.10 -14.66
C TYR A 112 1.40 -7.86 -15.68
N ARG A 113 2.71 -7.81 -15.53
CA ARG A 113 3.67 -8.57 -16.35
C ARG A 113 4.88 -8.95 -15.50
N ASP A 114 5.39 -10.15 -15.70
CA ASP A 114 6.59 -10.65 -15.03
C ASP A 114 6.55 -10.49 -13.49
N PHE A 115 5.40 -10.82 -12.90
CA PHE A 115 5.11 -10.65 -11.45
C PHE A 115 5.16 -9.21 -10.96
N MET A 116 5.07 -8.23 -11.85
CA MET A 116 5.08 -6.80 -11.52
C MET A 116 3.81 -6.11 -12.03
N LEU A 117 3.33 -5.14 -11.25
CA LEU A 117 2.33 -4.17 -11.69
C LEU A 117 3.06 -2.96 -12.28
N HIS A 118 2.87 -2.72 -13.59
CA HIS A 118 3.46 -1.57 -14.27
C HIS A 118 2.57 -0.35 -14.13
N LEU A 119 3.14 0.78 -13.72
CA LEU A 119 2.38 2.02 -13.60
C LEU A 119 2.03 2.59 -14.99
N PRO A 120 0.74 2.90 -15.25
CA PRO A 120 0.35 3.59 -16.48
C PRO A 120 0.96 4.99 -16.56
N GLN A 121 1.34 5.39 -17.78
CA GLN A 121 1.95 6.71 -18.07
C GLN A 121 0.91 7.73 -18.58
N LYS A 122 -0.31 7.69 -18.04
CA LYS A 122 -1.42 8.60 -18.38
C LYS A 122 -1.76 9.48 -17.18
N PRO A 123 -2.40 10.65 -17.37
CA PRO A 123 -2.83 11.51 -16.26
C PRO A 123 -3.74 10.80 -15.25
N GLY A 124 -3.70 11.27 -14.00
CA GLY A 124 -4.44 10.68 -12.88
C GLY A 124 -3.87 9.32 -12.49
N LEU A 125 -4.73 8.33 -12.25
CA LEU A 125 -4.32 6.95 -12.00
C LEU A 125 -3.92 6.21 -13.30
N GLY A 126 -4.13 6.83 -14.45
CA GLY A 126 -3.78 6.28 -15.75
C GLY A 126 -4.72 5.18 -16.25
N ILE A 127 -5.92 5.09 -15.69
CA ILE A 127 -6.93 4.07 -16.01
C ILE A 127 -8.26 4.71 -16.39
N GLU A 128 -9.10 3.94 -17.06
CA GLU A 128 -10.45 4.32 -17.43
C GLU A 128 -11.45 3.34 -16.81
N VAL A 129 -12.51 3.87 -16.21
CA VAL A 129 -13.58 3.08 -15.59
C VAL A 129 -14.66 2.80 -16.62
N ASP A 130 -15.07 1.54 -16.73
CA ASP A 130 -16.21 1.11 -17.52
C ASP A 130 -17.53 1.42 -16.79
N LYS A 131 -18.21 2.45 -17.23
CA LYS A 131 -19.46 2.93 -16.59
C LYS A 131 -20.59 1.90 -16.68
N GLU A 132 -20.62 1.09 -17.72
CA GLU A 132 -21.65 0.05 -17.88
C GLU A 132 -21.44 -1.08 -16.87
N LYS A 133 -20.19 -1.51 -16.67
CA LYS A 133 -19.83 -2.46 -15.61
C LYS A 133 -20.20 -1.93 -14.22
N VAL A 134 -19.83 -0.66 -13.91
CA VAL A 134 -20.21 -0.05 -12.63
C VAL A 134 -21.71 -0.05 -12.44
N TYR A 135 -22.50 0.37 -13.44
CA TYR A 135 -23.95 0.39 -13.36
C TYR A 135 -24.54 -1.01 -13.17
N ARG A 136 -24.01 -2.00 -13.86
CA ARG A 136 -24.47 -3.39 -13.75
C ARG A 136 -24.17 -3.98 -12.37
N LEU A 137 -22.93 -3.81 -11.88
CA LEU A 137 -22.48 -4.37 -10.61
C LEU A 137 -23.07 -3.65 -9.39
N SER A 138 -23.50 -2.38 -9.54
CA SER A 138 -24.15 -1.65 -8.46
C SER A 138 -25.60 -2.08 -8.18
N LYS A 139 -26.17 -2.95 -9.01
CA LYS A 139 -27.55 -3.45 -8.89
C LYS A 139 -27.67 -4.84 -8.26
N THR A 140 -26.52 -5.46 -8.01
CA THR A 140 -26.42 -6.76 -7.31
C THR A 140 -26.19 -6.55 -5.83
#